data_2d3cb221d937bdde7d36f9c25d93dca1
#
_entry.id   2d3cb221d937bdde7d36f9c25d93dca1
#
_cell.length_a   1.000
_cell.length_b   1.000
_cell.length_c   1.000
_cell.angle_alpha   90.00
_cell.angle_beta   90.00
_cell.angle_gamma   90.00
#
_symmetry.space_group_name_H-M   'P 1'
#
loop_
_entity.id
_entity.type
_entity.pdbx_description
1 polymer ?
#
loop_
_entity_poly.entity_id
_entity_poly.type
_entity_poly.pdbx_seq_one_letter_code
_entity_poly.pdbx_strand_id
1 'polypeptide(L)'
;DKYMRANAEFENIKKRMEKEKLSAMAYANESFAKDLLDVLDALEAAVNVECQDEISLKIKEGVQNTLDLFLKKLEKHGVALIKDEKEFDPNLHEAMFHVDSENHQSGEVVQVLQKGYKIADRVIRPTKVSVAK
;
A
#
# COMPACT_ATOMS: atom_id res chain seq x y z
N ASP A 1 -10.34 46.42 -16.03
CA ASP A 1 -9.54 46.13 -15.87
C ASP A 1 -8.87 45.68 -14.66
N LYS A 2 -8.37 46.57 -13.78
CA LYS A 2 -7.77 46.17 -12.51
C LYS A 2 -8.73 45.36 -11.64
N TYR A 3 -9.99 45.74 -11.62
CA TYR A 3 -11.01 45.03 -10.85
C TYR A 3 -11.25 43.61 -11.39
N MET A 4 -11.34 43.47 -12.69
CA MET A 4 -11.53 42.16 -13.33
C MET A 4 -10.33 41.25 -13.13
N ARG A 5 -9.10 41.77 -13.19
CA ARG A 5 -7.88 41.02 -12.92
C ARG A 5 -7.81 40.55 -11.49
N ALA A 6 -8.09 41.42 -10.52
CA ALA A 6 -8.11 41.09 -9.11
C ALA A 6 -9.13 40.00 -8.81
N ASN A 7 -10.30 40.08 -9.45
CA ASN A 7 -11.33 39.07 -9.29
C ASN A 7 -10.93 37.71 -9.88
N ALA A 8 -10.29 37.73 -11.07
CA ALA A 8 -9.76 36.50 -11.67
C ALA A 8 -8.65 35.86 -10.83
N GLU A 9 -7.75 36.67 -10.29
CA GLU A 9 -6.69 36.17 -9.39
C GLU A 9 -7.26 35.59 -8.13
N PHE A 10 -8.29 36.23 -7.55
CA PHE A 10 -8.98 35.71 -6.37
C PHE A 10 -9.63 34.36 -6.64
N GLU A 11 -10.31 34.20 -7.77
CA GLU A 11 -10.91 32.94 -8.17
C GLU A 11 -9.86 31.83 -8.38
N ASN A 12 -8.72 32.16 -8.98
CA ASN A 12 -7.63 31.21 -9.17
C ASN A 12 -7.02 30.76 -7.83
N ILE A 13 -6.83 31.67 -6.90
CA ILE A 13 -6.33 31.36 -5.56
C ILE A 13 -7.32 30.47 -4.82
N LYS A 14 -8.61 30.77 -4.92
CA LYS A 14 -9.67 29.98 -4.30
C LYS A 14 -9.68 28.55 -4.82
N LYS A 15 -9.58 28.36 -6.14
CA LYS A 15 -9.52 27.03 -6.77
C LYS A 15 -8.29 26.25 -6.32
N ARG A 16 -7.14 26.92 -6.25
CA ARG A 16 -5.90 26.29 -5.79
C ARG A 16 -6.01 25.86 -4.33
N MET A 17 -6.54 26.72 -3.46
CA MET A 17 -6.73 26.41 -2.05
C MET A 17 -7.68 25.25 -1.85
N GLU A 18 -8.75 25.18 -2.63
CA GLU A 18 -9.70 24.07 -2.58
C GLU A 18 -9.06 22.75 -3.01
N LYS A 19 -8.25 22.79 -4.08
CA LYS A 19 -7.50 21.63 -4.55
C LYS A 19 -6.49 21.14 -3.50
N GLU A 20 -5.75 22.07 -2.88
CA GLU A 20 -4.81 21.76 -1.81
C GLU A 20 -5.52 21.17 -0.59
N LYS A 21 -6.71 21.66 -0.25
CA LYS A 21 -7.54 21.13 0.83
C LYS A 21 -7.95 19.69 0.55
N LEU A 22 -8.44 19.40 -0.65
CA LEU A 22 -8.84 18.04 -1.04
C LEU A 22 -7.66 17.08 -1.01
N SER A 23 -6.50 17.53 -1.49
CA SER A 23 -5.27 16.74 -1.45
C SER A 23 -4.84 16.47 0.00
N ALA A 24 -4.86 17.50 0.86
CA ALA A 24 -4.53 17.35 2.26
C ALA A 24 -5.47 16.36 2.97
N MET A 25 -6.77 16.41 2.66
CA MET A 25 -7.75 15.49 3.21
C MET A 25 -7.50 14.04 2.73
N ALA A 26 -7.15 13.88 1.44
CA ALA A 26 -6.88 12.55 0.88
C ALA A 26 -5.67 11.87 1.52
N TYR A 27 -4.65 12.64 1.91
CA TYR A 27 -3.39 12.12 2.44
C TYR A 27 -3.20 12.37 3.94
N ALA A 28 -4.23 12.87 4.64
CA ALA A 28 -4.13 13.21 6.06
C ALA A 28 -3.72 12.02 6.93
N ASN A 29 -4.11 10.83 6.55
CA ASN A 29 -3.86 9.60 7.31
C ASN A 29 -2.58 8.88 6.90
N GLU A 30 -1.79 9.44 5.97
CA GLU A 30 -0.61 8.74 5.44
C GLU A 30 0.41 8.41 6.53
N SER A 31 0.77 9.39 7.34
CA SER A 31 1.75 9.20 8.41
C SER A 31 1.27 8.20 9.46
N PHE A 32 0.01 8.31 9.85
CA PHE A 32 -0.61 7.38 10.81
C PHE A 32 -0.64 5.96 10.25
N ALA A 33 -1.08 5.82 8.99
CA ALA A 33 -1.14 4.53 8.34
C ALA A 33 0.25 3.90 8.20
N LYS A 34 1.27 4.71 7.91
CA LYS A 34 2.65 4.24 7.81
C LYS A 34 3.13 3.58 9.10
N ASP A 35 2.80 4.19 10.24
CA ASP A 35 3.16 3.63 11.55
C ASP A 35 2.43 2.30 11.82
N LEU A 36 1.24 2.12 11.26
CA LEU A 36 0.48 0.88 11.41
C LEU A 36 1.00 -0.27 10.54
N LEU A 37 1.84 0.01 9.55
CA LEU A 37 2.38 -1.03 8.66
C LEU A 37 3.19 -2.09 9.43
N ASP A 38 3.87 -1.69 10.50
CA ASP A 38 4.60 -2.63 11.34
C ASP A 38 3.66 -3.63 12.01
N VAL A 39 2.47 -3.18 12.40
CA VAL A 39 1.44 -4.05 12.98
C VAL A 39 0.91 -5.03 11.93
N LEU A 40 0.69 -4.55 10.72
CA LEU A 40 0.27 -5.38 9.59
C LEU A 40 1.33 -6.45 9.26
N ASP A 41 2.60 -6.07 9.27
CA ASP A 41 3.69 -7.01 9.03
C ASP A 41 3.75 -8.11 10.09
N ALA A 42 3.52 -7.74 11.36
CA ALA A 42 3.47 -8.70 12.45
C ALA A 42 2.30 -9.69 12.30
N LEU A 43 1.14 -9.20 11.89
CA LEU A 43 -0.02 -10.06 11.61
C LEU A 43 0.23 -10.99 10.43
N GLU A 44 0.86 -10.48 9.37
CA GLU A 44 1.25 -11.28 8.20
C GLU A 44 2.22 -12.40 8.61
N ALA A 45 3.20 -12.09 9.44
CA ALA A 45 4.15 -13.08 9.93
C ALA A 45 3.45 -14.18 10.74
N ALA A 46 2.48 -13.80 11.58
CA ALA A 46 1.71 -14.75 12.38
C ALA A 46 0.86 -15.68 11.51
N VAL A 47 0.27 -15.14 10.44
CA VAL A 47 -0.54 -15.92 9.49
C VAL A 47 0.31 -16.91 8.70
N ASN A 48 1.58 -16.59 8.45
CA ASN A 48 2.48 -17.42 7.65
C ASN A 48 3.20 -18.49 8.48
N VAL A 49 2.96 -18.58 9.78
CA VAL A 49 3.51 -19.64 10.62
C VAL A 49 2.90 -20.99 10.22
N GLU A 50 3.74 -21.97 9.98
CA GLU A 50 3.27 -23.33 9.69
C GLU A 50 2.80 -24.01 10.96
N CYS A 51 1.62 -24.61 10.91
CA CYS A 51 1.06 -25.35 12.02
C CYS A 51 0.18 -26.48 11.47
N GLN A 52 0.09 -27.59 12.22
CA GLN A 52 -0.65 -28.77 11.79
C GLN A 52 -1.72 -29.20 12.76
N ASP A 53 -1.58 -28.83 14.04
CA ASP A 53 -2.56 -29.21 15.05
C ASP A 53 -3.83 -28.35 14.94
N GLU A 54 -4.96 -28.92 15.37
CA GLU A 54 -6.28 -28.31 15.21
C GLU A 54 -6.41 -26.98 15.97
N ILE A 55 -5.86 -26.91 17.17
CA ILE A 55 -5.93 -25.71 18.02
C ILE A 55 -5.14 -24.56 17.37
N SER A 56 -3.92 -24.83 16.92
CA SER A 56 -3.08 -23.84 16.24
C SER A 56 -3.69 -23.37 14.95
N LEU A 57 -4.32 -24.25 14.18
CA LEU A 57 -5.02 -23.88 12.95
C LEU A 57 -6.21 -22.95 13.22
N LYS A 58 -6.94 -23.16 14.31
CA LYS A 58 -8.04 -22.27 14.69
C LYS A 58 -7.54 -20.90 15.11
N ILE A 59 -6.43 -20.83 15.83
CA ILE A 59 -5.79 -19.57 16.22
C ILE A 59 -5.32 -18.82 14.96
N LYS A 60 -4.69 -19.53 14.05
CA LYS A 60 -4.24 -18.97 12.77
C LYS A 60 -5.39 -18.40 11.96
N GLU A 61 -6.51 -19.10 11.89
CA GLU A 61 -7.74 -18.63 11.25
C GLU A 61 -8.24 -17.34 11.88
N GLY A 62 -8.23 -17.25 13.21
CA GLY A 62 -8.60 -16.04 13.93
C GLY A 62 -7.70 -14.86 13.62
N VAL A 63 -6.39 -15.09 13.52
CA VAL A 63 -5.42 -14.06 13.15
C VAL A 63 -5.65 -13.61 11.71
N GLN A 64 -5.92 -14.55 10.79
CA GLN A 64 -6.23 -14.22 9.40
C GLN A 64 -7.50 -13.35 9.32
N ASN A 65 -8.52 -13.70 10.05
CA ASN A 65 -9.76 -12.91 10.09
C ASN A 65 -9.53 -11.51 10.65
N THR A 66 -8.67 -11.40 11.65
CA THR A 66 -8.29 -10.09 12.23
C THR A 66 -7.54 -9.25 11.21
N LEU A 67 -6.60 -9.83 10.49
CA LEU A 67 -5.86 -9.16 9.43
C LEU A 67 -6.80 -8.66 8.33
N ASP A 68 -7.70 -9.53 7.86
CA ASP A 68 -8.67 -9.20 6.81
C ASP A 68 -9.59 -8.05 7.26
N LEU A 69 -10.05 -8.08 8.51
CA LEU A 69 -10.87 -7.01 9.06
C LEU A 69 -10.10 -5.70 9.16
N PHE A 70 -8.85 -5.76 9.58
CA PHE A 70 -7.99 -4.58 9.70
C PHE A 70 -7.78 -3.92 8.33
N LEU A 71 -7.46 -4.73 7.31
CA LEU A 71 -7.29 -4.24 5.94
C LEU A 71 -8.58 -3.61 5.41
N LYS A 72 -9.72 -4.22 5.69
CA LYS A 72 -11.02 -3.69 5.29
C LYS A 72 -11.32 -2.33 5.92
N LYS A 73 -10.98 -2.17 7.20
CA LYS A 73 -11.14 -0.88 7.91
C LYS A 73 -10.20 0.19 7.35
N LEU A 74 -8.98 -0.17 6.99
CA LEU A 74 -8.04 0.75 6.36
C LEU A 74 -8.52 1.22 4.99
N GLU A 75 -9.18 0.36 4.22
CA GLU A 75 -9.75 0.73 2.92
C GLU A 75 -10.76 1.86 3.02
N LYS A 76 -11.52 1.91 4.10
CA LYS A 76 -12.48 3.00 4.34
C LYS A 76 -11.78 4.35 4.46
N HIS A 77 -10.52 4.37 4.81
CA HIS A 77 -9.72 5.59 4.93
C HIS A 77 -8.75 5.78 3.76
N GLY A 78 -8.98 5.05 2.69
CA GLY A 78 -8.20 5.18 1.46
C GLY A 78 -6.88 4.42 1.45
N VAL A 79 -6.58 3.65 2.49
CA VAL A 79 -5.34 2.85 2.57
C VAL A 79 -5.62 1.45 2.06
N ALA A 80 -4.86 1.02 1.06
CA ALA A 80 -5.05 -0.28 0.44
C ALA A 80 -3.72 -0.98 0.16
N LEU A 81 -3.78 -2.31 0.12
CA LEU A 81 -2.67 -3.12 -0.35
C LEU A 81 -2.41 -2.83 -1.83
N ILE A 82 -1.14 -2.79 -2.19
CA ILE A 82 -0.74 -2.81 -3.60
C ILE A 82 -0.98 -4.24 -4.11
N LYS A 83 -1.74 -4.36 -5.20
CA LYS A 83 -2.05 -5.67 -5.79
C LYS A 83 -0.79 -6.36 -6.27
N ASP A 84 -0.73 -7.67 -6.09
CA ASP A 84 0.36 -8.47 -6.61
C ASP A 84 0.31 -8.48 -8.12
N GLU A 85 1.42 -8.17 -8.76
CA GLU A 85 1.55 -8.17 -10.20
C GLU A 85 2.65 -9.14 -10.62
N LYS A 86 2.48 -9.71 -11.79
CA LYS A 86 3.45 -10.65 -12.36
C LYS A 86 4.72 -9.93 -12.80
N GLU A 87 4.56 -8.75 -13.41
CA GLU A 87 5.69 -7.98 -13.91
C GLU A 87 6.18 -6.99 -12.87
N PHE A 88 7.49 -6.77 -12.83
CA PHE A 88 8.06 -5.77 -11.96
C PHE A 88 7.71 -4.36 -12.45
N ASP A 89 7.15 -3.56 -11.55
CA ASP A 89 6.83 -2.15 -11.80
C ASP A 89 7.63 -1.27 -10.83
N PRO A 90 8.59 -0.47 -11.32
CA PRO A 90 9.41 0.38 -10.44
C PRO A 90 8.62 1.38 -9.60
N ASN A 91 7.39 1.72 -10.01
CA ASN A 91 6.54 2.66 -9.28
C ASN A 91 5.87 2.00 -8.06
N LEU A 92 5.71 0.68 -8.07
CA LEU A 92 4.99 -0.07 -7.05
C LEU A 92 5.88 -1.04 -6.28
N HIS A 93 6.99 -1.45 -6.86
CA HIS A 93 7.86 -2.51 -6.34
C HIS A 93 9.26 -2.03 -6.06
N GLU A 94 9.89 -2.66 -5.08
CA GLU A 94 11.33 -2.53 -4.82
C GLU A 94 11.95 -3.91 -4.96
N ALA A 95 12.87 -4.06 -5.92
CA ALA A 95 13.59 -5.31 -6.14
C ALA A 95 14.71 -5.45 -5.11
N MET A 96 14.59 -6.42 -4.22
CA MET A 96 15.58 -6.70 -3.19
C MET A 96 16.63 -7.67 -3.66
N PHE A 97 16.24 -8.65 -4.46
CA PHE A 97 17.12 -9.71 -4.95
C PHE A 97 16.77 -10.06 -6.38
N HIS A 98 17.80 -10.48 -7.14
CA HIS A 98 17.64 -11.12 -8.43
C HIS A 98 17.95 -12.60 -8.26
N VAL A 99 17.02 -13.46 -8.61
CA VAL A 99 17.12 -14.89 -8.39
C VAL A 99 16.91 -15.66 -9.69
N ASP A 100 17.53 -16.83 -9.78
CA ASP A 100 17.28 -17.74 -10.90
C ASP A 100 15.92 -18.42 -10.69
N SER A 101 15.11 -18.46 -11.75
CA SER A 101 13.82 -19.14 -11.71
C SER A 101 13.50 -19.75 -13.07
N GLU A 102 13.19 -21.05 -13.05
CA GLU A 102 12.80 -21.76 -14.25
C GLU A 102 11.36 -21.46 -14.68
N ASN A 103 10.53 -21.01 -13.72
CA ASN A 103 9.11 -20.78 -13.94
C ASN A 103 8.76 -19.33 -14.27
N HIS A 104 9.76 -18.44 -14.30
CA HIS A 104 9.55 -17.01 -14.52
C HIS A 104 10.46 -16.49 -15.62
N GLN A 105 9.95 -15.56 -16.42
CA GLN A 105 10.74 -14.84 -17.40
C GLN A 105 11.57 -13.75 -16.72
N SER A 106 12.66 -13.34 -17.36
CA SER A 106 13.51 -12.28 -16.85
C SER A 106 12.69 -11.01 -16.58
N GLY A 107 12.86 -10.45 -15.39
CA GLY A 107 12.15 -9.26 -14.96
C GLY A 107 10.78 -9.50 -14.31
N GLU A 108 10.34 -10.76 -14.23
CA GLU A 108 9.10 -11.07 -13.51
C GLU A 108 9.32 -11.16 -12.01
N VAL A 109 8.29 -10.82 -11.24
CA VAL A 109 8.27 -10.97 -9.78
C VAL A 109 8.21 -12.45 -9.44
N VAL A 110 9.19 -12.94 -8.69
CA VAL A 110 9.24 -14.33 -8.25
C VAL A 110 8.52 -14.50 -6.92
N GLN A 111 8.81 -13.62 -5.97
CA GLN A 111 8.24 -13.73 -4.62
C GLN A 111 8.03 -12.33 -4.03
N VAL A 112 6.94 -12.18 -3.31
CA VAL A 112 6.68 -10.99 -2.48
C VAL A 112 7.30 -11.22 -1.10
N LEU A 113 8.24 -10.35 -0.73
CA LEU A 113 8.96 -10.43 0.54
C LEU A 113 8.29 -9.60 1.63
N GLN A 114 7.73 -8.46 1.26
CA GLN A 114 7.02 -7.59 2.16
C GLN A 114 5.95 -6.84 1.36
N LYS A 115 4.73 -6.88 1.85
CA LYS A 115 3.60 -6.23 1.14
C LYS A 115 3.70 -4.72 1.20
N GLY A 116 3.41 -4.08 0.09
CA GLY A 116 3.34 -2.64 -0.03
C GLY A 116 1.93 -2.11 0.11
N TYR A 117 1.83 -0.84 0.44
CA TYR A 117 0.56 -0.16 0.70
C TYR A 117 0.56 1.21 0.03
N LYS A 118 -0.63 1.64 -0.34
CA LYS A 118 -0.85 2.98 -0.91
C LYS A 118 -2.01 3.67 -0.21
N ILE A 119 -2.00 5.00 -0.22
CA ILE A 119 -3.13 5.81 0.18
C ILE A 119 -3.54 6.65 -1.01
N ALA A 120 -4.80 6.49 -1.46
CA ALA A 120 -5.27 7.06 -2.73
C ALA A 120 -4.30 6.70 -3.86
N ASP A 121 -3.66 7.68 -4.50
CA ASP A 121 -2.72 7.46 -5.61
C ASP A 121 -1.25 7.38 -5.17
N ARG A 122 -0.98 7.59 -3.88
CA ARG A 122 0.39 7.68 -3.37
C ARG A 122 0.82 6.38 -2.73
N VAL A 123 2.00 5.88 -3.11
CA VAL A 123 2.60 4.71 -2.46
C VAL A 123 3.16 5.13 -1.10
N ILE A 124 2.66 4.50 -0.03
CA ILE A 124 3.19 4.70 1.32
C ILE A 124 4.48 3.93 1.46
N ARG A 125 4.47 2.69 0.98
CA ARG A 125 5.60 1.76 1.01
C ARG A 125 5.50 0.82 -0.19
N PRO A 126 6.56 0.68 -0.99
CA PRO A 126 6.52 -0.25 -2.12
C PRO A 126 6.51 -1.69 -1.65
N THR A 127 6.01 -2.59 -2.50
CA THR A 127 6.09 -4.02 -2.28
C THR A 127 7.54 -4.47 -2.51
N LYS A 128 8.14 -5.09 -1.53
CA LYS A 128 9.49 -5.66 -1.68
C LYS A 128 9.38 -7.04 -2.31
N VAL A 129 10.11 -7.23 -3.39
CA VAL A 129 10.03 -8.45 -4.21
C VAL A 129 11.40 -8.97 -4.57
N SER A 130 11.46 -10.25 -4.92
CA SER A 130 12.56 -10.82 -5.68
C SER A 130 12.14 -10.93 -7.14
N VAL A 131 13.08 -10.69 -8.04
CA VAL A 131 12.82 -10.73 -9.49
C VAL A 131 13.67 -11.78 -10.16
N ALA A 132 13.16 -12.36 -11.25
CA ALA A 132 13.90 -13.34 -12.05
C ALA A 132 15.01 -12.64 -12.84
N LYS A 133 16.16 -13.31 -12.87
CA LYS A 133 17.32 -12.87 -13.67
C LYS A 133 17.06 -12.93 -15.17
#